data_acc9033469800e8875d6c35cbc843558
#
_entry.id   acc9033469800e8875d6c35cbc843558
#
_cell.length_a   1.000
_cell.length_b   1.000
_cell.length_c   1.000
_cell.angle_alpha   90.00
_cell.angle_beta   90.00
_cell.angle_gamma   90.00
#
_symmetry.space_group_name_H-M   'P 1'
#
loop_
_entity.id
_entity.type
_entity.pdbx_description
1 polymer ?
#
loop_
_entity_poly.entity_id
_entity_poly.type
_entity_poly.pdbx_seq_one_letter_code
_entity_poly.pdbx_strand_id
1 'polypeptide(L)'
;MQMKNFKEDFPLLRENPVVYLDSAATAQRPESVINSEMEFYKKCNANPLRGLYDLGFKATECYEQSRETVRKFINARSEREIIFTRNATES
;
A
#
# COMPACT_ATOMS: atom_id res chain seq x y z
N MET A 1 30.89 -0.83 -1.83
CA MET A 1 29.45 -0.58 -1.76
C MET A 1 28.75 -1.76 -1.10
N GLN A 2 28.14 -1.54 0.03
CA GLN A 2 27.37 -2.61 0.68
C GLN A 2 25.98 -2.69 0.07
N MET A 3 25.62 -3.86 -0.37
CA MET A 3 24.25 -4.10 -0.84
C MET A 3 23.33 -4.25 0.35
N LYS A 4 22.20 -3.57 0.31
CA LYS A 4 21.17 -3.70 1.34
C LYS A 4 20.59 -5.12 1.31
N ASN A 5 20.46 -5.72 2.48
CA ASN A 5 19.76 -6.99 2.61
C ASN A 5 18.25 -6.73 2.70
N PHE A 6 17.57 -6.78 1.58
CA PHE A 6 16.13 -6.50 1.51
C PHE A 6 15.28 -7.47 2.33
N LYS A 7 15.76 -8.65 2.66
CA LYS A 7 15.02 -9.59 3.50
C LYS A 7 14.69 -9.01 4.86
N GLU A 8 15.51 -8.11 5.37
CA GLU A 8 15.27 -7.47 6.67
C GLU A 8 14.04 -6.57 6.67
N ASP A 9 13.62 -6.09 5.51
CA ASP A 9 12.43 -5.26 5.37
C ASP A 9 11.12 -6.07 5.44
N PHE A 10 11.21 -7.39 5.34
CA PHE A 10 10.06 -8.29 5.30
C PHE A 10 10.01 -9.14 6.57
N PRO A 11 9.07 -8.88 7.49
CA PRO A 11 9.04 -9.60 8.77
C PRO A 11 9.04 -11.12 8.63
N LEU A 12 8.28 -11.67 7.69
CA LEU A 12 8.24 -13.12 7.51
C LEU A 12 9.60 -13.68 7.13
N LEU A 13 10.32 -13.01 6.23
CA LEU A 13 11.63 -13.47 5.76
C LEU A 13 12.73 -13.22 6.79
N ARG A 14 12.58 -12.17 7.60
CA ARG A 14 13.50 -11.85 8.70
C ARG A 14 13.46 -12.92 9.80
N GLU A 15 12.26 -13.41 10.08
CA GLU A 15 12.03 -14.35 11.18
C GLU A 15 12.14 -15.83 10.77
N ASN A 16 12.18 -16.11 9.48
CA ASN A 16 12.22 -17.48 8.96
C ASN A 16 13.40 -17.67 8.01
N PRO A 17 14.27 -18.66 8.25
CA PRO A 17 15.44 -18.91 7.39
C PRO A 17 15.04 -19.68 6.13
N VAL A 18 14.29 -19.06 5.25
CA VAL A 18 13.80 -19.69 4.02
C VAL A 18 14.22 -18.91 2.79
N VAL A 19 14.35 -19.60 1.66
CA VAL A 19 14.43 -19.00 0.34
C VAL A 19 13.03 -19.01 -0.23
N TYR A 20 12.41 -17.83 -0.35
CA TYR A 20 11.02 -17.71 -0.76
C TYR A 20 10.93 -17.48 -2.27
N LEU A 21 10.31 -18.41 -3.00
CA LEU A 21 10.21 -18.39 -4.46
C LEU A 21 8.76 -18.42 -4.96
N ASP A 22 7.80 -18.19 -4.08
CA ASP A 22 6.37 -18.35 -4.39
C ASP A 22 5.62 -17.02 -4.48
N SER A 23 6.32 -15.96 -4.85
CA SER A 23 5.73 -14.60 -4.94
C SER A 23 4.60 -14.50 -5.98
N ALA A 24 4.60 -15.40 -6.97
CA ALA A 24 3.51 -15.42 -7.95
C ALA A 24 2.17 -15.76 -7.33
N ALA A 25 2.16 -16.63 -6.31
CA ALA A 25 0.96 -16.97 -5.57
C ALA A 25 0.69 -15.97 -4.45
N THR A 26 1.73 -15.61 -3.68
CA THR A 26 1.60 -14.71 -2.55
C THR A 26 2.89 -13.93 -2.39
N ALA A 27 2.84 -12.64 -2.69
CA ALA A 27 3.96 -11.75 -2.44
C ALA A 27 4.04 -11.43 -0.94
N GLN A 28 5.25 -11.44 -0.39
CA GLN A 28 5.46 -11.02 0.99
C GLN A 28 5.32 -9.51 1.12
N ARG A 29 4.91 -9.06 2.29
CA ARG A 29 4.70 -7.64 2.56
C ARG A 29 5.83 -7.06 3.37
N PRO A 30 6.43 -5.93 2.94
CA PRO A 30 7.40 -5.23 3.76
C PRO A 30 6.76 -4.65 5.02
N GLU A 31 7.56 -4.49 6.06
CA GLU A 31 7.09 -3.96 7.35
C GLU A 31 6.42 -2.58 7.20
N SER A 32 6.95 -1.74 6.34
CA SER A 32 6.38 -0.41 6.08
C SER A 32 4.93 -0.49 5.57
N VAL A 33 4.63 -1.47 4.71
CA VAL A 33 3.28 -1.67 4.18
C VAL A 33 2.35 -2.18 5.28
N ILE A 34 2.80 -3.16 6.07
CA ILE A 34 2.03 -3.71 7.19
C ILE A 34 1.68 -2.61 8.18
N ASN A 35 2.67 -1.79 8.54
CA ASN A 35 2.47 -0.70 9.50
C ASN A 35 1.54 0.37 8.95
N SER A 36 1.61 0.69 7.67
CA SER A 36 0.71 1.66 7.03
C SER A 36 -0.74 1.19 7.07
N GLU A 37 -0.97 -0.09 6.79
CA GLU A 37 -2.29 -0.68 6.86
C GLU A 37 -2.84 -0.67 8.29
N MET A 38 -2.01 -1.04 9.25
CA MET A 38 -2.37 -1.02 10.66
C MET A 38 -2.72 0.38 11.14
N GLU A 39 -1.92 1.38 10.78
CA GLU A 39 -2.16 2.78 11.09
C GLU A 39 -3.48 3.27 10.50
N PHE A 40 -3.78 2.90 9.27
CA PHE A 40 -5.04 3.26 8.63
C PHE A 40 -6.22 2.69 9.42
N TYR A 41 -6.18 1.41 9.77
CA TYR A 41 -7.27 0.79 10.54
C TYR A 41 -7.46 1.43 11.90
N LYS A 42 -6.39 1.84 12.54
CA LYS A 42 -6.46 2.46 13.88
C LYS A 42 -6.93 3.90 13.85
N LYS A 43 -6.60 4.65 12.80
CA LYS A 43 -6.76 6.12 12.80
C LYS A 43 -7.74 6.66 11.77
N CYS A 44 -7.92 5.97 10.64
CA CYS A 44 -8.63 6.54 9.50
C CYS A 44 -9.67 5.61 8.89
N ASN A 45 -9.95 4.47 9.50
CA ASN A 45 -10.83 3.46 8.90
C ASN A 45 -12.29 3.92 8.95
N ALA A 46 -12.71 4.56 7.86
CA ALA A 46 -14.08 5.03 7.69
C ALA A 46 -14.46 4.92 6.22
N ASN A 47 -15.71 5.16 5.89
CA ASN A 47 -16.16 5.09 4.50
C ASN A 47 -15.64 6.30 3.72
N PRO A 48 -14.70 6.12 2.77
CA PRO A 48 -14.22 7.23 1.97
C PRO A 48 -15.32 7.73 1.01
N LEU A 49 -15.16 8.95 0.52
CA LEU A 49 -16.06 9.58 -0.44
C LEU A 49 -17.46 9.88 0.11
N ARG A 50 -17.71 9.63 1.38
CA ARG A 50 -18.96 9.98 2.08
C ARG A 50 -18.63 10.85 3.29
N GLY A 51 -17.92 11.95 3.05
CA GLY A 51 -17.35 12.81 4.07
C GLY A 51 -18.36 13.66 4.81
N LEU A 52 -19.36 13.06 5.43
CA LEU A 52 -20.30 13.77 6.29
C LEU A 52 -19.79 13.96 7.72
N TYR A 53 -18.60 13.42 8.01
CA TYR A 53 -17.96 13.53 9.34
C TYR A 53 -16.45 13.43 9.17
N ASP A 54 -15.70 13.83 10.22
CA ASP A 54 -14.25 14.00 10.17
C ASP A 54 -13.49 12.75 9.74
N LEU A 55 -13.90 11.57 10.21
CA LEU A 55 -13.23 10.32 9.84
C LEU A 55 -13.41 10.01 8.36
N GLY A 56 -14.58 10.32 7.81
CA GLY A 56 -14.82 10.16 6.38
C GLY A 56 -13.91 11.05 5.54
N PHE A 57 -13.68 12.27 5.96
CA PHE A 57 -12.72 13.19 5.32
C PHE A 57 -11.31 12.66 5.38
N LYS A 58 -10.87 12.13 6.53
CA LYS A 58 -9.53 11.56 6.68
C LYS A 58 -9.35 10.34 5.79
N ALA A 59 -10.34 9.45 5.72
CA ALA A 59 -10.28 8.28 4.85
C ALA A 59 -10.19 8.68 3.38
N THR A 60 -10.98 9.67 2.95
CA THR A 60 -10.94 10.20 1.59
C THR A 60 -9.57 10.82 1.29
N GLU A 61 -9.04 11.60 2.22
CA GLU A 61 -7.73 12.22 2.07
C GLU A 61 -6.62 11.17 1.91
N CYS A 62 -6.62 10.12 2.73
CA CYS A 62 -5.66 9.02 2.60
C CYS A 62 -5.76 8.34 1.24
N TYR A 63 -6.97 8.09 0.76
CA TYR A 63 -7.22 7.48 -0.54
C TYR A 63 -6.66 8.35 -1.68
N GLU A 64 -6.98 9.64 -1.66
CA GLU A 64 -6.53 10.56 -2.71
C GLU A 64 -5.02 10.80 -2.66
N GLN A 65 -4.42 10.82 -1.49
CA GLN A 65 -2.97 10.91 -1.35
C GLN A 65 -2.27 9.69 -1.92
N SER A 66 -2.84 8.50 -1.73
CA SER A 66 -2.31 7.27 -2.32
C SER A 66 -2.32 7.34 -3.83
N ARG A 67 -3.40 7.85 -4.41
CA ARG A 67 -3.52 8.05 -5.85
C ARG A 67 -2.45 9.01 -6.36
N GLU A 68 -2.23 10.12 -5.67
CA GLU A 68 -1.21 11.10 -6.03
C GLU A 68 0.20 10.52 -5.91
N THR A 69 0.46 9.70 -4.92
CA THR A 69 1.74 9.03 -4.75
C THR A 69 2.05 8.12 -5.95
N VAL A 70 1.06 7.34 -6.38
CA VAL A 70 1.21 6.47 -7.56
C VAL A 70 1.40 7.32 -8.81
N ARG A 71 0.63 8.40 -8.96
CA ARG A 71 0.76 9.32 -10.09
C ARG A 71 2.20 9.81 -10.23
N LYS A 72 2.79 10.27 -9.15
CA LYS A 72 4.18 10.76 -9.16
C LYS A 72 5.18 9.65 -9.48
N PHE A 73 4.96 8.47 -8.93
CA PHE A 73 5.86 7.34 -9.14
C PHE A 73 5.95 6.93 -10.60
N ILE A 74 4.82 6.89 -11.31
CA ILE A 74 4.78 6.52 -12.72
C ILE A 74 4.85 7.73 -13.66
N ASN A 75 4.96 8.94 -13.10
CA ASN A 75 5.03 10.19 -13.87
C ASN A 75 3.81 10.42 -14.78
N ALA A 76 2.63 10.08 -14.29
CA ALA A 76 1.39 10.38 -14.99
C ALA A 76 1.09 11.88 -14.93
N ARG A 77 0.36 12.39 -15.91
CA ARG A 77 0.04 13.84 -15.99
C ARG A 77 -0.98 14.28 -14.95
N SER A 78 -1.90 13.40 -14.60
CA SER A 78 -3.00 13.71 -13.69
C SER A 78 -3.35 12.50 -12.85
N GLU A 79 -3.81 12.74 -11.62
CA GLU A 79 -4.33 11.69 -10.75
C GLU A 79 -5.58 11.02 -11.34
N ARG A 80 -6.23 11.64 -12.31
CA ARG A 80 -7.37 11.06 -13.04
C ARG A 80 -6.97 9.86 -13.88
N GLU A 81 -5.68 9.74 -14.20
CA GLU A 81 -5.16 8.59 -14.95
C GLU A 81 -4.93 7.36 -14.05
N ILE A 82 -5.07 7.52 -12.73
CA ILE A 82 -4.84 6.46 -11.76
C ILE A 82 -6.17 5.89 -11.31
N ILE A 83 -6.37 4.60 -11.58
CA ILE A 83 -7.59 3.88 -11.19
C ILE A 83 -7.16 2.65 -10.40
N PHE A 84 -7.62 2.55 -9.15
CA PHE A 84 -7.36 1.38 -8.33
C PHE A 84 -8.40 0.30 -8.60
N THR A 85 -7.93 -0.92 -8.85
CA THR A 85 -8.78 -2.08 -9.07
C THR A 85 -8.44 -3.16 -8.05
N ARG A 86 -9.35 -4.13 -7.87
CA ARG A 86 -9.13 -5.19 -6.89
C ARG A 86 -8.13 -6.23 -7.38
N ASN A 87 -8.02 -6.44 -8.68
CA ASN A 87 -7.13 -7.45 -9.26
C ASN A 87 -6.96 -7.21 -10.76
N ALA A 88 -6.11 -8.00 -11.39
CA ALA A 88 -5.85 -7.90 -12.83
C ALA A 88 -7.10 -8.21 -13.66
N THR A 89 -7.95 -9.11 -13.20
CA THR A 89 -9.19 -9.47 -13.91
C THR A 89 -10.13 -8.28 -14.01
N GLU A 90 -10.25 -7.48 -12.96
CA GLU A 90 -11.07 -6.27 -12.95
C GLU A 90 -10.48 -5.19 -13.84
N SER A 91 -9.15 -5.15 -13.95
CA SER A 91 -8.46 -4.17 -14.78
C SER A 91 -8.68 -4.42 -16.25
#